data_6f5cc3d44fc9d8f89ab21a2385415d4c
#
_entry.id   6f5cc3d44fc9d8f89ab21a2385415d4c
#
_cell.length_a   1.000
_cell.length_b   1.000
_cell.length_c   1.000
_cell.angle_alpha   90.00
_cell.angle_beta   90.00
_cell.angle_gamma   90.00
#
_symmetry.space_group_name_H-M   'P 1'
#
loop_
_entity.id
_entity.type
_entity.pdbx_description
1 polymer ?
#
loop_
_entity_poly.entity_id
_entity_poly.type
_entity_poly.pdbx_seq_one_letter_code
_entity_poly.pdbx_strand_id
1 'polypeptide(L)'
;MVRVEDLHDAAERAGLLTPVVVGAATVHCAFRAPDETVLDGLALSRDFEIEYAASRLALAPGDVVTIAGEPYRVREVRALGDGRECRAQLARLP
;
A
#
# COMPACT_ATOMS: atom_id res chain seq x y z
N MET A 1 1.92 4.31 -25.48
CA MET A 1 0.99 4.37 -24.35
C MET A 1 1.70 4.01 -23.06
N VAL A 2 1.53 4.83 -22.05
CA VAL A 2 2.15 4.60 -20.74
C VAL A 2 1.31 3.59 -19.97
N ARG A 3 1.96 2.55 -19.48
CA ARG A 3 1.28 1.56 -18.65
C ARG A 3 1.35 1.98 -17.18
N VAL A 4 0.44 1.45 -16.36
CA VAL A 4 0.46 1.71 -14.92
C VAL A 4 1.80 1.26 -14.33
N GLU A 5 2.33 0.12 -14.76
CA GLU A 5 3.61 -0.39 -14.32
C GLU A 5 4.75 0.57 -14.67
N ASP A 6 4.69 1.22 -15.83
CA ASP A 6 5.72 2.17 -16.24
C ASP A 6 5.69 3.41 -15.35
N LEU A 7 4.50 3.85 -14.93
CA LEU A 7 4.37 4.96 -14.00
C LEU A 7 4.95 4.61 -12.63
N HIS A 8 4.70 3.40 -12.16
CA HIS A 8 5.26 2.92 -10.89
C HIS A 8 6.78 2.82 -10.96
N ASP A 9 7.33 2.34 -12.08
CA ASP A 9 8.77 2.25 -12.28
C ASP A 9 9.42 3.63 -12.23
N ALA A 10 8.79 4.62 -12.87
CA ALA A 10 9.30 5.98 -12.86
C ALA A 10 9.28 6.56 -11.45
N ALA A 11 8.19 6.35 -10.70
CA ALA A 11 8.06 6.83 -9.33
C ALA A 11 9.06 6.13 -8.40
N GLU A 12 9.30 4.85 -8.60
CA GLU A 12 10.28 4.09 -7.84
C GLU A 12 11.68 4.67 -8.02
N ARG A 13 12.06 4.96 -9.27
CA ARG A 13 13.37 5.56 -9.56
C ARG A 13 13.51 6.95 -8.95
N ALA A 14 12.42 7.67 -8.81
CA ALA A 14 12.42 8.98 -8.18
C ALA A 14 12.35 8.92 -6.65
N GLY A 15 12.27 7.72 -6.07
CA GLY A 15 12.18 7.56 -4.62
C GLY A 15 10.82 7.86 -4.05
N LEU A 16 9.77 7.84 -4.87
CA LEU A 16 8.41 8.14 -4.45
C LEU A 16 7.65 6.92 -3.92
N LEU A 17 8.22 5.73 -4.09
CA LEU A 17 7.59 4.49 -3.66
C LEU A 17 8.37 3.86 -2.51
N THR A 18 7.64 3.14 -1.68
CA THR A 18 8.17 2.46 -0.50
C THR A 18 8.23 0.96 -0.76
N PRO A 19 9.34 0.29 -0.40
CA PRO A 19 9.40 -1.16 -0.55
C PRO A 19 8.47 -1.84 0.44
N VAL A 20 7.65 -2.75 -0.06
CA VAL A 20 6.73 -3.56 0.71
C VAL A 20 7.13 -5.02 0.52
N VAL A 21 7.43 -5.71 1.60
CA VAL A 21 7.86 -7.10 1.55
C VAL A 21 6.65 -8.00 1.77
N VAL A 22 6.39 -8.89 0.82
CA VAL A 22 5.31 -9.86 0.89
C VAL A 22 5.93 -11.24 0.67
N GLY A 23 6.05 -12.01 1.75
CA GLY A 23 6.75 -13.28 1.68
C GLY A 23 8.20 -13.09 1.24
N ALA A 24 8.59 -13.72 0.14
CA ALA A 24 9.94 -13.59 -0.41
C ALA A 24 10.07 -12.48 -1.45
N ALA A 25 8.98 -11.77 -1.75
CA ALA A 25 8.96 -10.76 -2.79
C ALA A 25 8.96 -9.37 -2.18
N THR A 26 9.58 -8.42 -2.89
CA THR A 26 9.55 -7.00 -2.52
C THR A 26 8.96 -6.22 -3.68
N VAL A 27 7.91 -5.45 -3.40
CA VAL A 27 7.24 -4.63 -4.40
C VAL A 27 7.21 -3.19 -3.89
N HIS A 28 7.57 -2.26 -4.75
CA HIS A 28 7.53 -0.84 -4.41
C HIS A 28 6.12 -0.31 -4.60
N CYS A 29 5.56 0.26 -3.56
CA CYS A 29 4.18 0.73 -3.54
C CYS A 29 4.11 2.16 -3.02
N ALA A 30 3.10 2.89 -3.42
CA ALA A 30 2.79 4.17 -2.79
C ALA A 30 2.25 3.88 -1.39
N PHE A 31 2.92 4.39 -0.37
CA PHE A 31 2.58 4.15 1.02
C PHE A 31 2.09 5.43 1.66
N ARG A 32 0.95 5.34 2.32
CA ARG A 32 0.36 6.46 3.02
C ARG A 32 0.06 6.07 4.44
N ALA A 33 0.66 6.79 5.38
CA ALA A 33 0.36 6.63 6.80
C ALA A 33 -0.92 7.37 7.13
N PRO A 34 -1.64 6.96 8.20
CA PRO A 34 -2.80 7.72 8.65
C PRO A 34 -2.37 9.14 9.04
N ASP A 35 -3.24 10.09 8.78
CA ASP A 35 -3.01 11.47 9.18
C ASP A 35 -3.04 11.54 10.69
N GLU A 36 -1.96 12.03 11.28
CA GLU A 36 -1.86 12.19 12.73
C GLU A 36 -2.61 13.40 13.24
N THR A 37 -3.10 14.24 12.36
CA THR A 37 -3.83 15.42 12.76
C THR A 37 -5.19 15.02 13.31
N VAL A 38 -5.32 15.00 14.62
CA VAL A 38 -6.57 14.74 15.28
C VAL A 38 -7.39 16.01 15.28
N LEU A 39 -8.48 16.01 14.57
CA LEU A 39 -9.41 17.13 14.58
C LEU A 39 -10.51 16.86 15.59
N ASP A 40 -10.53 17.65 16.65
CA ASP A 40 -11.62 17.72 17.61
C ASP A 40 -12.00 16.39 18.27
N GLY A 41 -11.01 15.54 18.52
CA GLY A 41 -11.25 14.29 19.20
C GLY A 41 -12.00 13.26 18.40
N LEU A 42 -12.22 13.49 17.12
CA LEU A 42 -12.82 12.49 16.25
C LEU A 42 -11.87 11.33 16.09
N ALA A 43 -12.41 10.14 16.10
CA ALA A 43 -11.62 8.94 15.87
C ALA A 43 -11.07 8.99 14.46
N LEU A 44 -9.75 9.01 14.36
CA LEU A 44 -9.10 8.94 13.06
C LEU A 44 -8.98 7.51 12.62
N SER A 45 -9.06 7.30 11.33
CA SER A 45 -8.68 6.03 10.77
C SER A 45 -7.22 5.81 11.11
N ARG A 46 -6.91 4.69 11.75
CA ARG A 46 -5.54 4.28 12.05
C ARG A 46 -5.02 3.35 10.97
N ASP A 47 -5.70 3.31 9.85
CA ASP A 47 -5.35 2.43 8.77
C ASP A 47 -4.28 3.07 7.90
N PHE A 48 -3.25 2.30 7.61
CA PHE A 48 -2.27 2.64 6.61
C PHE A 48 -2.80 2.20 5.27
N GLU A 49 -2.32 2.82 4.20
CA GLU A 49 -2.73 2.45 2.85
C GLU A 49 -1.52 2.24 1.96
N ILE A 50 -1.62 1.26 1.08
CA ILE A 50 -0.69 1.13 -0.03
C ILE A 50 -1.47 1.07 -1.32
N GLU A 51 -0.91 1.68 -2.37
CA GLU A 51 -1.43 1.56 -3.73
C GLU A 51 -0.38 0.89 -4.59
N TYR A 52 -0.79 -0.06 -5.40
CA TYR A 52 0.11 -0.88 -6.18
C TYR A 52 -0.55 -1.33 -7.48
N ALA A 53 0.28 -1.65 -8.46
CA ALA A 53 -0.21 -2.23 -9.71
C ALA A 53 -0.65 -3.67 -9.47
N ALA A 54 -1.86 -4.00 -9.89
CA ALA A 54 -2.43 -5.33 -9.66
C ALA A 54 -1.60 -6.44 -10.33
N SER A 55 -0.85 -6.10 -11.36
CA SER A 55 0.03 -7.06 -12.04
C SER A 55 1.29 -7.40 -11.23
N ARG A 56 1.66 -6.58 -10.24
CA ARG A 56 2.89 -6.76 -9.48
C ARG A 56 2.67 -7.42 -8.13
N LEU A 57 1.48 -7.29 -7.58
CA LEU A 57 1.19 -7.74 -6.24
C LEU A 57 -0.26 -8.17 -6.15
N ALA A 58 -0.49 -9.30 -5.49
CA ALA A 58 -1.83 -9.77 -5.19
C ALA A 58 -1.95 -9.92 -3.68
N LEU A 59 -2.85 -9.14 -3.08
CA LEU A 59 -3.12 -9.18 -1.65
C LEU A 59 -4.58 -9.52 -1.42
N ALA A 60 -4.82 -10.16 -0.28
CA ALA A 60 -6.17 -10.45 0.18
C ALA A 60 -6.29 -10.07 1.65
N PRO A 61 -7.50 -9.78 2.14
CA PRO A 61 -7.68 -9.52 3.57
C PRO A 61 -7.12 -10.66 4.42
N GLY A 62 -6.38 -10.30 5.46
CA GLY A 62 -5.70 -11.25 6.33
C GLY A 62 -4.23 -11.48 6.00
N ASP A 63 -3.78 -11.09 4.83
CA ASP A 63 -2.36 -11.19 4.47
C ASP A 63 -1.52 -10.25 5.34
N VAL A 64 -0.27 -10.62 5.55
CA VAL A 64 0.66 -9.81 6.32
C VAL A 64 1.76 -9.32 5.37
N VAL A 65 2.03 -8.02 5.43
CA VAL A 65 3.11 -7.39 4.67
C VAL A 65 4.05 -6.69 5.64
N THR A 66 5.29 -6.50 5.22
CA THR A 66 6.29 -5.81 6.04
C THR A 66 6.73 -4.54 5.32
N ILE A 67 6.66 -3.42 6.01
CA ILE A 67 7.05 -2.11 5.47
C ILE A 67 8.02 -1.48 6.46
N ALA A 68 9.23 -1.17 5.99
CA ALA A 68 10.28 -0.58 6.83
C ALA A 68 10.55 -1.40 8.11
N GLY A 69 10.47 -2.72 7.99
CA GLY A 69 10.70 -3.63 9.11
C GLY A 69 9.50 -3.81 10.04
N GLU A 70 8.39 -3.18 9.76
CA GLU A 70 7.19 -3.24 10.59
C GLU A 70 6.12 -4.13 9.93
N PRO A 71 5.50 -5.05 10.67
CA PRO A 71 4.46 -5.90 10.10
C PRO A 71 3.10 -5.20 10.09
N TYR A 72 2.37 -5.42 9.01
CA TYR A 72 1.02 -4.90 8.85
C TYR A 72 0.11 -6.02 8.34
N ARG A 73 -1.14 -6.00 8.78
CA ARG A 73 -2.15 -6.93 8.28
C ARG A 73 -3.05 -6.21 7.29
N VAL A 74 -3.30 -6.84 6.15
CA VAL A 74 -4.23 -6.33 5.15
C VAL A 74 -5.65 -6.47 5.69
N ARG A 75 -6.38 -5.38 5.76
CA ARG A 75 -7.77 -5.37 6.22
C ARG A 75 -8.75 -5.40 5.08
N GLU A 76 -8.47 -4.65 4.02
CA GLU A 76 -9.35 -4.55 2.87
C GLU A 76 -8.51 -4.29 1.63
N VAL A 77 -8.94 -4.83 0.51
CA VAL A 77 -8.34 -4.57 -0.79
C VAL A 77 -9.43 -4.08 -1.73
N ARG A 78 -9.17 -2.96 -2.39
CA ARG A 78 -10.12 -2.36 -3.31
C ARG A 78 -9.44 -2.11 -4.65
N ALA A 79 -10.08 -2.54 -5.72
CA ALA A 79 -9.63 -2.22 -7.07
C ALA A 79 -9.96 -0.76 -7.38
N LEU A 80 -9.04 -0.08 -8.03
CA LEU A 80 -9.20 1.32 -8.43
C LEU A 80 -9.38 1.40 -9.94
N GLY A 81 -10.26 2.31 -10.35
CA GLY A 81 -10.51 2.55 -11.76
C GLY A 81 -10.94 1.30 -12.50
N ASP A 82 -10.17 0.89 -13.49
CA ASP A 82 -10.44 -0.30 -14.30
C ASP A 82 -9.87 -1.60 -13.71
N GLY A 83 -9.37 -1.55 -12.49
CA GLY A 83 -8.80 -2.71 -11.82
C GLY A 83 -7.31 -2.91 -12.04
N ARG A 84 -6.64 -2.02 -12.75
CA ARG A 84 -5.18 -2.12 -12.97
C ARG A 84 -4.39 -1.75 -11.75
N GLU A 85 -4.96 -0.95 -10.88
CA GLU A 85 -4.39 -0.59 -9.61
C GLU A 85 -5.29 -1.05 -8.48
N CYS A 86 -4.68 -1.30 -7.33
CA CYS A 86 -5.39 -1.67 -6.12
C CYS A 86 -4.92 -0.81 -4.97
N ARG A 87 -5.81 -0.61 -4.02
CA ARG A 87 -5.51 0.02 -2.74
C ARG A 87 -5.78 -0.97 -1.64
N ALA A 88 -4.81 -1.20 -0.80
CA ALA A 88 -4.98 -2.05 0.38
C ALA A 88 -4.96 -1.19 1.63
N GLN A 89 -5.91 -1.41 2.51
CA GLN A 89 -5.90 -0.81 3.84
C GLN A 89 -5.23 -1.78 4.80
N LEU A 90 -4.31 -1.26 5.60
CA LEU A 90 -3.45 -2.05 6.46
C LEU A 90 -3.60 -1.61 7.90
N ALA A 91 -3.55 -2.55 8.82
CA ALA A 91 -3.46 -2.28 10.24
C ALA A 91 -2.09 -2.72 10.74
N ARG A 92 -1.40 -1.83 11.45
CA ARG A 92 -0.11 -2.15 12.02
C ARG A 92 -0.29 -3.21 13.10
N LEU A 93 0.52 -4.25 13.05
CA LEU A 93 0.50 -5.30 14.06
C LEU A 93 1.31 -4.88 15.28
N PRO A 94 0.86 -5.26 16.50
CA PRO A 94 1.59 -4.94 17.72
C PRO A 94 2.94 -5.66 17.81
#